data_28a82e0b2419eb9998d44c83cc8d3bea
#
_entry.id   28a82e0b2419eb9998d44c83cc8d3bea
#
_cell.length_a   1.000
_cell.length_b   1.000
_cell.length_c   1.000
_cell.angle_alpha   90.00
_cell.angle_beta   90.00
_cell.angle_gamma   90.00
#
_symmetry.space_group_name_H-M   'P 1'
#
loop_
_entity.id
_entity.type
_entity.pdbx_description
1 polymer ?
#
loop_
_entity_poly.entity_id
_entity_poly.type
_entity_poly.pdbx_seq_one_letter_code
_entity_poly.pdbx_strand_id
1 'polypeptide(L)'
;MIIRVTLPTHLRTLAQVTGTITLDVPEPVTRQAILDSLESAYPMLRGTIRDSTSKERRPFIRFFACGEDLSHQPPESPLPGEVTSGIEPFRIIGAMAGG
;
A
#
# COMPACT_ATOMS: atom_id res chain seq x y z
N MET A 1 0.52 7.86 -12.84
CA MET A 1 -0.92 7.72 -12.58
C MET A 1 -1.22 8.04 -11.14
N ILE A 2 -2.31 8.70 -10.88
CA ILE A 2 -2.70 9.07 -9.51
C ILE A 2 -3.45 7.90 -8.89
N ILE A 3 -2.88 7.36 -7.82
CA ILE A 3 -3.41 6.18 -7.12
C ILE A 3 -3.83 6.60 -5.72
N ARG A 4 -5.00 6.13 -5.28
CA ARG A 4 -5.49 6.35 -3.92
C ARG A 4 -5.04 5.20 -3.04
N VAL A 5 -4.55 5.53 -1.83
CA VAL A 5 -4.04 4.53 -0.90
C VAL A 5 -4.60 4.81 0.49
N THR A 6 -5.07 3.76 1.17
CA THR A 6 -5.47 3.88 2.57
C THR A 6 -4.47 3.13 3.45
N LEU A 7 -4.13 3.71 4.59
CA LEU A 7 -3.21 3.14 5.56
C LEU A 7 -3.97 2.72 6.82
N PRO A 8 -3.48 1.70 7.54
CA PRO A 8 -4.03 1.42 8.87
C PRO A 8 -3.70 2.56 9.83
N THR A 9 -4.49 2.67 10.90
CA THR A 9 -4.43 3.81 11.81
C THR A 9 -3.03 4.08 12.35
N HIS A 10 -2.32 3.04 12.79
CA HIS A 10 -0.98 3.24 13.37
C HIS A 10 0.02 3.79 12.34
N LEU A 11 -0.13 3.44 11.06
CA LEU A 11 0.74 3.98 10.03
C LEU A 11 0.33 5.39 9.60
N ARG A 12 -0.98 5.70 9.64
CA ARG A 12 -1.42 7.08 9.43
C ARG A 12 -0.84 8.00 10.48
N THR A 13 -0.84 7.56 11.73
CA THR A 13 -0.26 8.32 12.83
C THR A 13 1.24 8.55 12.61
N LEU A 14 1.95 7.48 12.24
CA LEU A 14 3.38 7.56 11.99
C LEU A 14 3.72 8.52 10.84
N ALA A 15 2.96 8.47 9.77
CA ALA A 15 3.17 9.30 8.59
C ALA A 15 2.55 10.70 8.74
N GLN A 16 1.80 10.94 9.80
CA GLN A 16 1.12 12.21 10.07
C GLN A 16 0.15 12.59 8.96
N VAL A 17 -0.62 11.58 8.48
CA VAL A 17 -1.64 11.80 7.46
C VAL A 17 -3.00 11.41 7.99
N THR A 18 -4.05 11.95 7.39
CA THR A 18 -5.43 11.61 7.71
C THR A 18 -6.15 11.17 6.45
N GLY A 19 -7.02 10.16 6.60
CA GLY A 19 -7.84 9.69 5.49
C GLY A 19 -7.04 9.01 4.40
N THR A 20 -7.60 9.04 3.20
CA THR A 20 -6.99 8.45 2.01
C THR A 20 -5.93 9.41 1.46
N ILE A 21 -4.77 8.85 1.12
CA ILE A 21 -3.70 9.64 0.50
C ILE A 21 -3.67 9.34 -1.00
N THR A 22 -3.06 10.25 -1.76
CA THR A 22 -2.86 10.06 -3.20
C THR A 22 -1.37 10.04 -3.50
N LEU A 23 -1.00 9.16 -4.44
CA LEU A 23 0.38 9.03 -4.88
C LEU A 23 0.42 9.08 -6.39
N ASP A 24 1.45 9.73 -6.92
CA ASP A 24 1.74 9.64 -8.36
C ASP A 24 2.67 8.45 -8.56
N VAL A 25 2.14 7.39 -9.18
CA VAL A 25 2.85 6.12 -9.34
C VAL A 25 3.17 5.91 -10.80
N PRO A 26 4.43 5.62 -11.15
CA PRO A 26 4.79 5.35 -12.56
C PRO A 26 4.18 4.05 -13.04
N GLU A 27 3.92 3.98 -14.34
CA GLU A 27 3.46 2.75 -14.97
C GLU A 27 4.65 1.81 -15.22
N PRO A 28 4.43 0.49 -15.14
CA PRO A 28 3.17 -0.18 -14.84
C PRO A 28 2.83 -0.10 -13.34
N VAL A 29 1.55 0.15 -13.05
CA VAL A 29 1.10 0.29 -11.67
C VAL A 29 0.91 -1.09 -11.07
N THR A 30 1.83 -1.46 -10.19
CA THR A 30 1.83 -2.73 -9.45
C THR A 30 1.88 -2.42 -7.96
N ARG A 31 1.66 -3.45 -7.13
CA ARG A 31 1.83 -3.30 -5.69
C ARG A 31 3.24 -2.79 -5.37
N GLN A 32 4.24 -3.35 -6.02
CA GLN A 32 5.62 -2.95 -5.81
C GLN A 32 5.83 -1.47 -6.14
N ALA A 33 5.28 -1.00 -7.27
CA ALA A 33 5.40 0.40 -7.66
C ALA A 33 4.69 1.33 -6.67
N ILE A 34 3.52 0.92 -6.18
CA ILE A 34 2.80 1.70 -5.17
C ILE A 34 3.62 1.82 -3.89
N LEU A 35 4.17 0.71 -3.41
CA LEU A 35 4.94 0.72 -2.16
C LEU A 35 6.26 1.47 -2.32
N ASP A 36 6.91 1.39 -3.47
CA ASP A 36 8.10 2.19 -3.75
C ASP A 36 7.78 3.68 -3.67
N SER A 37 6.69 4.10 -4.30
CA SER A 37 6.26 5.51 -4.30
C SER A 37 5.86 5.97 -2.89
N LEU A 38 5.16 5.09 -2.15
CA LEU A 38 4.74 5.39 -0.79
C LEU A 38 5.94 5.61 0.12
N GLU A 39 6.92 4.73 0.06
CA GLU A 39 8.11 4.83 0.90
C GLU A 39 9.01 6.00 0.50
N SER A 40 8.97 6.40 -0.76
CA SER A 40 9.69 7.59 -1.21
C SER A 40 9.04 8.87 -0.68
N ALA A 41 7.71 8.93 -0.70
CA ALA A 41 6.97 10.09 -0.20
C ALA A 41 6.95 10.14 1.33
N TYR A 42 6.94 8.98 1.98
CA TYR A 42 6.87 8.86 3.45
C TYR A 42 7.98 7.92 3.93
N PRO A 43 9.22 8.40 4.01
CA PRO A 43 10.36 7.54 4.35
C PRO A 43 10.24 6.86 5.71
N MET A 44 9.48 7.44 6.64
CA MET A 44 9.25 6.84 7.96
C MET A 44 8.48 5.52 7.88
N LEU A 45 7.84 5.22 6.75
CA LEU A 45 7.11 3.97 6.57
C LEU A 45 8.00 2.81 6.11
N ARG A 46 9.24 3.06 5.79
CA ARG A 46 10.16 1.99 5.38
C ARG A 46 10.28 0.96 6.48
N GLY A 47 10.16 -0.32 6.11
CA GLY A 47 10.25 -1.43 7.05
C GLY A 47 9.00 -1.71 7.84
N THR A 48 7.95 -0.88 7.71
CA THR A 48 6.69 -1.08 8.45
C THR A 48 5.69 -1.93 7.70
N ILE A 49 5.69 -1.85 6.38
CA ILE A 49 4.73 -2.56 5.52
C ILE A 49 5.39 -3.80 4.91
N ARG A 50 6.63 -3.63 4.48
CA ARG A 50 7.45 -4.71 3.92
C ARG A 50 8.86 -4.56 4.46
N ASP A 51 9.60 -5.66 4.45
CA ASP A 51 11.00 -5.64 4.87
C ASP A 51 11.79 -4.69 3.97
N SER A 52 12.62 -3.84 4.56
CA SER A 52 13.34 -2.81 3.81
C SER A 52 14.41 -3.38 2.87
N THR A 53 14.89 -4.59 3.15
CA THR A 53 15.92 -5.24 2.36
C THR A 53 15.32 -6.24 1.37
N SER A 54 14.53 -7.21 1.87
CA SER A 54 13.97 -8.28 1.04
C SER A 54 12.74 -7.83 0.26
N LYS A 55 12.09 -6.76 0.69
CA LYS A 55 10.83 -6.26 0.13
C LYS A 55 9.66 -7.23 0.32
N GLU A 56 9.81 -8.21 1.19
CA GLU A 56 8.74 -9.13 1.52
C GLU A 56 7.73 -8.47 2.45
N ARG A 57 6.44 -8.76 2.23
CA ARG A 57 5.35 -8.26 3.06
C ARG A 57 5.59 -8.68 4.51
N ARG A 58 5.39 -7.72 5.43
CA ARG A 58 5.51 -8.00 6.86
C ARG A 58 4.34 -8.86 7.34
N PRO A 59 4.55 -9.70 8.35
CA PRO A 59 3.44 -10.40 9.00
C PRO A 59 2.39 -9.41 9.47
N PHE A 60 1.12 -9.79 9.40
CA PHE A 60 -0.04 -8.98 9.81
C PHE A 60 -0.35 -7.81 8.89
N ILE A 61 0.42 -7.59 7.84
CA ILE A 61 0.08 -6.62 6.79
C ILE A 61 -0.63 -7.35 5.67
N ARG A 62 -1.75 -6.78 5.21
CA ARG A 62 -2.52 -7.31 4.09
C ARG A 62 -2.81 -6.19 3.09
N PHE A 63 -2.93 -6.57 1.83
CA PHE A 63 -3.25 -5.65 0.75
C PHE A 63 -4.60 -6.03 0.16
N PHE A 64 -5.51 -5.07 0.08
CA PHE A 64 -6.85 -5.28 -0.46
C PHE A 64 -7.16 -4.25 -1.54
N ALA A 65 -7.92 -4.68 -2.53
CA ALA A 65 -8.52 -3.77 -3.52
C ALA A 65 -9.79 -4.44 -4.06
N CYS A 66 -10.83 -3.64 -4.28
CA CYS A 66 -12.10 -4.14 -4.84
C CYS A 66 -12.66 -5.32 -4.04
N GLY A 67 -12.47 -5.31 -2.72
CA GLY A 67 -12.96 -6.37 -1.85
C GLY A 67 -12.17 -7.66 -1.87
N GLU A 68 -11.02 -7.71 -2.56
CA GLU A 68 -10.18 -8.90 -2.64
C GLU A 68 -8.86 -8.71 -1.91
N ASP A 69 -8.41 -9.78 -1.25
CA ASP A 69 -7.10 -9.84 -0.61
C ASP A 69 -6.04 -10.14 -1.68
N LEU A 70 -5.18 -9.18 -1.95
CA LEU A 70 -4.13 -9.28 -2.95
C LEU A 70 -2.78 -9.64 -2.35
N SER A 71 -2.72 -9.96 -1.05
CA SER A 71 -1.46 -10.13 -0.32
C SER A 71 -0.60 -11.28 -0.86
N HIS A 72 -1.22 -12.30 -1.45
CA HIS A 72 -0.51 -13.48 -1.94
C HIS A 72 -0.18 -13.43 -3.43
N GLN A 73 -0.56 -12.36 -4.11
CA GLN A 73 -0.21 -12.19 -5.51
C GLN A 73 1.24 -11.70 -5.62
N PRO A 74 1.93 -12.02 -6.72
CA PRO A 74 3.28 -11.50 -6.93
C PRO A 74 3.29 -9.96 -6.90
N PRO A 75 4.33 -9.34 -6.36
CA PRO A 75 4.39 -7.88 -6.24
C PRO A 75 4.32 -7.14 -7.58
N GLU A 76 4.73 -7.80 -8.66
CA GLU A 76 4.73 -7.21 -10.01
C GLU A 76 3.46 -7.51 -10.80
N SER A 77 2.48 -8.19 -10.21
CA SER A 77 1.22 -8.49 -10.90
C SER A 77 0.43 -7.21 -11.17
N PRO A 78 -0.26 -7.11 -12.31
CA PRO A 78 -1.13 -5.98 -12.58
C PRO A 78 -2.23 -5.88 -11.53
N LEU A 79 -2.59 -4.65 -11.19
CA LEU A 79 -3.68 -4.38 -10.24
C LEU A 79 -4.99 -4.21 -11.01
N PRO A 80 -6.15 -4.36 -10.31
CA PRO A 80 -7.43 -4.11 -10.95
C PRO A 80 -7.51 -2.71 -11.56
N GLY A 81 -8.21 -2.60 -12.68
CA GLY A 81 -8.36 -1.33 -13.38
C GLY A 81 -9.00 -0.24 -12.53
N GLU A 82 -9.86 -0.62 -11.59
CA GLU A 82 -10.48 0.33 -10.67
C GLU A 82 -9.45 1.02 -9.77
N VAL A 83 -8.38 0.32 -9.43
CA VAL A 83 -7.29 0.92 -8.64
C VAL A 83 -6.47 1.87 -9.53
N THR A 84 -6.11 1.43 -10.72
CA THR A 84 -5.26 2.23 -11.61
C THR A 84 -5.98 3.46 -12.15
N SER A 85 -7.31 3.42 -12.23
CA SER A 85 -8.12 4.58 -12.64
C SER A 85 -8.43 5.52 -11.47
N GLY A 86 -8.12 5.14 -10.24
CA GLY A 86 -8.38 5.95 -9.06
C GLY A 86 -9.80 5.82 -8.51
N ILE A 87 -10.63 4.94 -9.06
CA ILE A 87 -12.00 4.73 -8.59
C ILE A 87 -11.99 4.05 -7.22
N GLU A 88 -11.17 3.01 -7.07
CA GLU A 88 -11.05 2.27 -5.81
C GLU A 88 -9.66 2.46 -5.23
N PRO A 89 -9.54 2.63 -3.91
CA PRO A 89 -8.24 2.76 -3.29
C PRO A 89 -7.53 1.41 -3.19
N PHE A 90 -6.21 1.46 -3.18
CA PHE A 90 -5.39 0.35 -2.74
C PHE A 90 -5.31 0.42 -1.21
N ARG A 91 -5.78 -0.63 -0.55
CA ARG A 91 -5.91 -0.62 0.92
C ARG A 91 -4.79 -1.42 1.56
N ILE A 92 -4.08 -0.77 2.47
CA ILE A 92 -3.09 -1.43 3.31
C ILE A 92 -3.73 -1.63 4.67
N ILE A 93 -3.87 -2.89 5.07
CA ILE A 93 -4.54 -3.28 6.31
C ILE A 93 -3.50 -3.83 7.26
N GLY A 94 -3.52 -3.37 8.49
CA GLY A 94 -2.65 -3.89 9.53
C GLY A 94 -3.47 -4.65 10.55
N ALA A 95 -3.26 -5.97 10.66
CA ALA A 95 -3.88 -6.76 11.71
C ALA A 95 -2.97 -6.72 12.93
N MET A 96 -3.21 -5.72 13.78
CA MET A 96 -2.43 -5.55 15.00
C MET A 96 -3.01 -6.38 16.12
N ALA A 97 -2.16 -7.09 16.85
CA ALA A 97 -2.60 -7.75 18.08
C ALA A 97 -3.06 -6.68 19.06
N GLY A 98 -4.30 -6.75 19.48
CA GLY A 98 -4.88 -5.78 20.41
C GLY A 98 -5.22 -4.45 19.77
N GLY A 99 -5.16 -4.36 18.48
CA GLY A 99 -5.45 -3.11 17.79
C GLY A 99 -6.41 -3.30 16.65
#